data_339ded5a67b15071778592987e926499
#
_entry.id   339ded5a67b15071778592987e926499
#
_cell.length_a   1.000
_cell.length_b   1.000
_cell.length_c   1.000
_cell.angle_alpha   90.00
_cell.angle_beta   90.00
_cell.angle_gamma   90.00
#
_symmetry.space_group_name_H-M   'P 1'
#
loop_
_entity.id
_entity.type
_entity.pdbx_description
1 polymer ?
#
loop_
_entity_poly.entity_id
_entity_poly.type
_entity_poly.pdbx_seq_one_letter_code
_entity_poly.pdbx_strand_id
1 'polypeptide(L)'
;MKKIKPITRFHKLPALIRFFTALASAIIILFILRGRTIPVQFMSSWIGFSLVNLIFFWVIMFTAHPREIVRIARKQDSSKILIFFVILLASFVSLVAIVLLLRELPNPGQWGYYYHIVLSIASVTCSWFLIHTIFAFRYAHLYYTCKEEEAIDKECRGGLEFPNDKTPDYLDFAYFSFGLGMTFQVSDVQVTSGIIRRLTLLHSLIAFIFNTTFVALIINIIAGLIQK
;
A
#
# COMPACT_ATOMS: atom_id res chain seq x y z
N MET A 1 -11.56 -33.69 -1.08
CA MET A 1 -12.36 -32.49 -1.42
C MET A 1 -12.51 -31.63 -0.17
N LYS A 2 -11.70 -30.59 0.03
CA LYS A 2 -11.90 -29.62 1.12
C LYS A 2 -13.14 -28.79 0.82
N LYS A 3 -14.14 -28.84 1.70
CA LYS A 3 -15.35 -28.02 1.65
C LYS A 3 -14.92 -26.54 1.61
N ILE A 4 -15.18 -25.87 0.50
CA ILE A 4 -15.03 -24.43 0.33
C ILE A 4 -15.99 -23.79 1.32
N LYS A 5 -15.47 -23.19 2.41
CA LYS A 5 -16.29 -22.35 3.30
C LYS A 5 -16.90 -21.23 2.48
N PRO A 6 -18.17 -20.85 2.73
CA PRO A 6 -18.79 -19.71 2.04
C PRO A 6 -18.08 -18.44 2.54
N ILE A 7 -16.96 -18.09 1.89
CA ILE A 7 -16.15 -16.98 2.32
C ILE A 7 -16.67 -15.70 1.68
N THR A 8 -17.25 -14.97 2.54
CA THR A 8 -17.36 -13.52 2.63
C THR A 8 -17.71 -12.76 1.36
N ARG A 9 -18.87 -12.16 1.37
CA ARG A 9 -19.37 -11.15 0.41
C ARG A 9 -18.40 -9.99 0.15
N PHE A 10 -17.29 -9.89 0.91
CA PHE A 10 -16.27 -8.84 0.80
C PHE A 10 -15.54 -8.82 -0.55
N HIS A 11 -15.28 -9.97 -1.19
CA HIS A 11 -14.69 -10.03 -2.53
C HIS A 11 -15.58 -9.44 -3.62
N LYS A 12 -16.89 -9.37 -3.37
CA LYS A 12 -17.87 -8.85 -4.33
C LYS A 12 -18.04 -7.33 -4.24
N LEU A 13 -17.51 -6.69 -3.20
CA LEU A 13 -17.62 -5.25 -3.05
C LEU A 13 -16.79 -4.54 -4.14
N PRO A 14 -17.39 -3.65 -4.93
CA PRO A 14 -16.67 -2.82 -5.91
C PRO A 14 -15.52 -2.05 -5.24
N ALA A 15 -14.45 -1.83 -5.99
CA ALA A 15 -13.28 -1.08 -5.51
C ALA A 15 -13.69 0.33 -5.03
N LEU A 16 -14.64 0.96 -5.71
CA LEU A 16 -15.20 2.26 -5.35
C LEU A 16 -15.86 2.26 -3.96
N ILE A 17 -16.65 1.23 -3.62
CA ILE A 17 -17.33 1.18 -2.31
C ILE A 17 -16.29 1.11 -1.20
N ARG A 18 -15.24 0.30 -1.35
CA ARG A 18 -14.14 0.19 -0.40
C ARG A 18 -13.38 1.51 -0.24
N PHE A 19 -13.13 2.19 -1.35
CA PHE A 19 -12.50 3.51 -1.34
C PHE A 19 -13.36 4.55 -0.62
N PHE A 20 -14.66 4.60 -0.91
CA PHE A 20 -15.56 5.56 -0.27
C PHE A 20 -15.79 5.27 1.24
N THR A 21 -15.77 3.99 1.66
CA THR A 21 -15.82 3.65 3.11
C THR A 21 -14.56 4.14 3.83
N ALA A 22 -13.39 4.00 3.22
CA ALA A 22 -12.14 4.54 3.76
C ALA A 22 -12.15 6.08 3.77
N LEU A 23 -12.66 6.71 2.74
CA LEU A 23 -12.81 8.16 2.67
C LEU A 23 -13.79 8.68 3.76
N ALA A 24 -14.90 7.97 3.97
CA ALA A 24 -15.84 8.30 5.04
C ALA A 24 -15.18 8.24 6.43
N SER A 25 -14.34 7.24 6.70
CA SER A 25 -13.59 7.16 7.95
C SER A 25 -12.66 8.37 8.15
N ALA A 26 -11.97 8.80 7.08
CA ALA A 26 -11.12 10.00 7.14
C ALA A 26 -11.92 11.26 7.44
N ILE A 27 -13.07 11.44 6.80
CA ILE A 27 -13.96 12.57 7.01
C ILE A 27 -14.50 12.59 8.46
N ILE A 28 -14.90 11.43 8.99
CA ILE A 28 -15.35 11.31 10.38
C ILE A 28 -14.26 11.74 11.36
N ILE A 29 -13.02 11.25 11.17
CA ILE A 29 -11.87 11.62 12.00
C ILE A 29 -11.59 13.13 11.90
N LEU A 30 -11.66 13.70 10.70
CA LEU A 30 -11.49 15.13 10.48
C LEU A 30 -12.52 15.95 11.28
N PHE A 31 -13.78 15.49 11.32
CA PHE A 31 -14.83 16.16 12.09
C PHE A 31 -14.62 16.03 13.61
N ILE A 32 -14.19 14.86 14.08
CA ILE A 32 -13.93 14.61 15.52
C ILE A 32 -12.77 15.50 16.02
N LEU A 33 -11.75 15.67 15.18
CA LEU A 33 -10.55 16.45 15.54
C LEU A 33 -10.65 17.93 15.18
N ARG A 34 -11.83 18.46 14.91
CA ARG A 34 -12.05 19.91 14.73
C ARG A 34 -11.53 20.66 15.97
N GLY A 35 -10.65 21.63 15.73
CA GLY A 35 -9.99 22.39 16.81
C GLY A 35 -8.56 21.96 17.12
N ARG A 36 -8.06 20.89 16.51
CA ARG A 36 -6.61 20.56 16.49
C ARG A 36 -5.93 21.29 15.33
N THR A 37 -4.58 21.33 15.33
CA THR A 37 -3.83 21.92 14.23
C THR A 37 -4.07 21.15 12.91
N ILE A 38 -3.95 21.84 11.77
CA ILE A 38 -4.21 21.27 10.45
C ILE A 38 -3.36 20.02 10.18
N PRO A 39 -2.03 19.99 10.50
CA PRO A 39 -1.23 18.80 10.30
C PRO A 39 -1.74 17.59 11.12
N VAL A 40 -2.15 17.79 12.37
CA VAL A 40 -2.71 16.74 13.23
C VAL A 40 -4.02 16.19 12.65
N GLN A 41 -4.92 17.06 12.22
CA GLN A 41 -6.19 16.65 11.60
C GLN A 41 -5.93 15.79 10.34
N PHE A 42 -5.05 16.28 9.46
CA PHE A 42 -4.73 15.61 8.21
C PHE A 42 -4.08 14.24 8.46
N MET A 43 -3.05 14.17 9.32
CA MET A 43 -2.33 12.93 9.58
C MET A 43 -3.21 11.86 10.24
N SER A 44 -4.05 12.25 11.20
CA SER A 44 -5.00 11.32 11.84
C SER A 44 -6.04 10.80 10.84
N SER A 45 -6.56 11.68 9.99
CA SER A 45 -7.50 11.30 8.93
C SER A 45 -6.87 10.37 7.90
N TRP A 46 -5.60 10.64 7.54
CA TRP A 46 -4.81 9.79 6.65
C TRP A 46 -4.57 8.39 7.24
N ILE A 47 -4.23 8.30 8.52
CA ILE A 47 -4.08 7.00 9.20
C ILE A 47 -5.39 6.22 9.16
N GLY A 48 -6.53 6.86 9.48
CA GLY A 48 -7.83 6.22 9.42
C GLY A 48 -8.18 5.70 8.02
N PHE A 49 -7.98 6.52 6.99
CA PHE A 49 -8.13 6.13 5.59
C PHE A 49 -7.25 4.92 5.23
N SER A 50 -5.97 4.98 5.61
CA SER A 50 -4.99 3.95 5.28
C SER A 50 -5.31 2.63 5.97
N LEU A 51 -5.65 2.65 7.25
CA LEU A 51 -6.00 1.45 8.03
C LEU A 51 -7.22 0.75 7.47
N VAL A 52 -8.29 1.49 7.15
CA VAL A 52 -9.50 0.90 6.55
C VAL A 52 -9.19 0.24 5.20
N ASN A 53 -8.40 0.91 4.34
CA ASN A 53 -7.97 0.30 3.07
C ASN A 53 -7.10 -0.94 3.30
N LEU A 54 -6.13 -0.88 4.21
CA LEU A 54 -5.27 -2.01 4.54
C LEU A 54 -6.10 -3.21 5.02
N ILE A 55 -7.06 -3.00 5.92
CA ILE A 55 -7.95 -4.07 6.39
C ILE A 55 -8.67 -4.73 5.20
N PHE A 56 -9.26 -3.94 4.30
CA PHE A 56 -9.93 -4.49 3.12
C PHE A 56 -8.99 -5.27 2.19
N PHE A 57 -7.82 -4.72 1.91
CA PHE A 57 -6.85 -5.37 1.04
C PHE A 57 -6.32 -6.67 1.64
N TRP A 58 -5.94 -6.65 2.90
CA TRP A 58 -5.40 -7.83 3.56
C TRP A 58 -6.45 -8.93 3.79
N VAL A 59 -7.70 -8.57 4.10
CA VAL A 59 -8.80 -9.54 4.12
C VAL A 59 -8.95 -10.22 2.76
N ILE A 60 -8.84 -9.47 1.65
CA ILE A 60 -8.89 -10.05 0.30
C ILE A 60 -7.67 -10.94 0.05
N MET A 61 -6.46 -10.51 0.43
CA MET A 61 -5.23 -11.30 0.26
C MET A 61 -5.31 -12.67 0.93
N PHE A 62 -5.80 -12.70 2.18
CA PHE A 62 -5.90 -13.96 2.93
C PHE A 62 -7.07 -14.86 2.54
N THR A 63 -8.07 -14.33 1.86
CA THR A 63 -9.31 -15.06 1.61
C THR A 63 -9.55 -15.38 0.13
N ALA A 64 -8.93 -14.67 -0.81
CA ALA A 64 -9.12 -14.89 -2.22
C ALA A 64 -8.41 -16.16 -2.72
N HIS A 65 -9.17 -17.04 -3.36
CA HIS A 65 -8.60 -18.23 -4.01
C HIS A 65 -7.99 -17.84 -5.39
N PRO A 66 -6.90 -18.47 -5.87
CA PRO A 66 -6.26 -18.15 -7.15
C PRO A 66 -7.22 -18.05 -8.35
N ARG A 67 -8.25 -18.90 -8.42
CA ARG A 67 -9.30 -18.81 -9.46
C ARG A 67 -10.11 -17.52 -9.42
N GLU A 68 -10.33 -16.99 -8.22
CA GLU A 68 -11.04 -15.72 -8.03
C GLU A 68 -10.15 -14.52 -8.39
N ILE A 69 -8.84 -14.64 -8.10
CA ILE A 69 -7.84 -13.63 -8.48
C ILE A 69 -7.83 -13.44 -10.00
N VAL A 70 -7.78 -14.55 -10.76
CA VAL A 70 -7.85 -14.50 -12.23
C VAL A 70 -9.12 -13.78 -12.69
N ARG A 71 -10.28 -14.08 -12.09
CA ARG A 71 -11.56 -13.45 -12.45
C ARG A 71 -11.58 -11.95 -12.13
N ILE A 72 -11.02 -11.57 -10.97
CA ILE A 72 -10.96 -10.17 -10.52
C ILE A 72 -9.95 -9.37 -11.34
N ALA A 73 -8.80 -9.97 -11.64
CA ALA A 73 -7.74 -9.33 -12.43
C ALA A 73 -8.19 -9.06 -13.87
N ARG A 74 -8.87 -10.01 -14.49
CA ARG A 74 -9.40 -9.88 -15.87
C ARG A 74 -10.49 -8.82 -16.01
N LYS A 75 -11.16 -8.46 -14.92
CA LYS A 75 -12.18 -7.42 -14.98
C LYS A 75 -11.48 -6.06 -15.14
N GLN A 76 -11.45 -5.59 -16.38
CA GLN A 76 -10.91 -4.28 -16.74
C GLN A 76 -11.77 -3.21 -16.07
N ASP A 77 -11.23 -2.63 -15.00
CA ASP A 77 -11.93 -1.61 -14.21
C ASP A 77 -11.00 -0.40 -14.10
N SER A 78 -11.25 0.60 -14.92
CA SER A 78 -10.48 1.85 -14.96
C SER A 78 -10.42 2.53 -13.59
N SER A 79 -11.42 2.28 -12.73
CA SER A 79 -11.44 2.82 -11.38
C SER A 79 -10.27 2.30 -10.52
N LYS A 80 -9.79 1.08 -10.74
CA LYS A 80 -8.65 0.51 -10.00
C LYS A 80 -7.35 1.26 -10.29
N ILE A 81 -7.16 1.68 -11.54
CA ILE A 81 -5.98 2.45 -11.95
C ILE A 81 -6.04 3.84 -11.33
N LEU A 82 -7.20 4.48 -11.37
CA LEU A 82 -7.39 5.78 -10.74
C LEU A 82 -7.14 5.71 -9.22
N ILE A 83 -7.73 4.72 -8.53
CA ILE A 83 -7.54 4.51 -7.09
C ILE A 83 -6.06 4.26 -6.77
N PHE A 84 -5.35 3.48 -7.58
CA PHE A 84 -3.91 3.25 -7.42
C PHE A 84 -3.13 4.58 -7.42
N PHE A 85 -3.34 5.43 -8.41
CA PHE A 85 -2.66 6.73 -8.50
C PHE A 85 -3.07 7.69 -7.38
N VAL A 86 -4.35 7.73 -7.00
CA VAL A 86 -4.84 8.56 -5.89
C VAL A 86 -4.18 8.16 -4.58
N ILE A 87 -4.12 6.86 -4.26
CA ILE A 87 -3.49 6.37 -3.04
C ILE A 87 -1.99 6.67 -3.07
N LEU A 88 -1.33 6.46 -4.20
CA LEU A 88 0.09 6.73 -4.37
C LEU A 88 0.39 8.22 -4.13
N LEU A 89 -0.34 9.11 -4.79
CA LEU A 89 -0.18 10.56 -4.62
C LEU A 89 -0.45 10.99 -3.17
N ALA A 90 -1.52 10.51 -2.56
CA ALA A 90 -1.87 10.83 -1.18
C ALA A 90 -0.81 10.32 -0.18
N SER A 91 -0.16 9.19 -0.47
CA SER A 91 0.96 8.70 0.32
C SER A 91 2.17 9.64 0.25
N PHE A 92 2.48 10.22 -0.91
CA PHE A 92 3.52 11.25 -1.00
C PHE A 92 3.14 12.54 -0.27
N VAL A 93 1.88 12.99 -0.38
CA VAL A 93 1.39 14.15 0.37
C VAL A 93 1.52 13.94 1.88
N SER A 94 1.34 12.70 2.37
CA SER A 94 1.55 12.37 3.78
C SER A 94 2.99 12.60 4.25
N LEU A 95 4.00 12.38 3.40
CA LEU A 95 5.40 12.67 3.74
C LEU A 95 5.63 14.17 3.95
N VAL A 96 5.04 15.00 3.09
CA VAL A 96 5.11 16.47 3.26
C VAL A 96 4.42 16.91 4.55
N ALA A 97 3.25 16.35 4.84
CA ALA A 97 2.51 16.66 6.06
C ALA A 97 3.25 16.27 7.34
N ILE A 98 4.06 15.20 7.32
CA ILE A 98 4.93 14.82 8.44
C ILE A 98 5.97 15.92 8.72
N VAL A 99 6.58 16.48 7.68
CA VAL A 99 7.54 17.57 7.85
C VAL A 99 6.89 18.79 8.49
N LEU A 100 5.65 19.12 8.10
CA LEU A 100 4.89 20.22 8.70
C LEU A 100 4.53 19.92 10.16
N LEU A 101 4.13 18.68 10.47
CA LEU A 101 3.81 18.26 11.83
C LEU A 101 5.02 18.38 12.76
N LEU A 102 6.21 18.01 12.27
CA LEU A 102 7.45 18.10 13.04
C LEU A 102 7.92 19.54 13.27
N ARG A 103 7.55 20.50 12.39
CA ARG A 103 7.81 21.91 12.63
C ARG A 103 6.99 22.49 13.77
N GLU A 104 5.81 21.94 14.02
CA GLU A 104 4.91 22.34 15.11
C GLU A 104 5.11 21.52 16.38
N LEU A 105 6.26 20.84 16.51
CA LEU A 105 6.54 19.96 17.66
C LEU A 105 6.54 20.78 18.96
N PRO A 106 5.70 20.45 19.95
CA PRO A 106 5.75 21.06 21.25
C PRO A 106 7.09 20.80 21.96
N ASN A 107 7.41 21.59 22.99
CA ASN A 107 8.61 21.34 23.76
C ASN A 107 8.60 19.94 24.39
N PRO A 108 9.77 19.28 24.43
CA PRO A 108 9.90 17.98 25.06
C PRO A 108 9.43 18.02 26.54
N GLY A 109 8.72 16.97 26.95
CA GLY A 109 8.07 16.90 28.29
C GLY A 109 6.62 17.39 28.31
N GLN A 110 6.15 18.11 27.29
CA GLN A 110 4.73 18.40 27.12
C GLN A 110 3.99 17.21 26.54
N TRP A 111 2.74 17.01 26.96
CA TRP A 111 1.93 15.85 26.54
C TRP A 111 1.77 15.74 25.02
N GLY A 112 1.72 16.85 24.32
CA GLY A 112 1.64 16.91 22.86
C GLY A 112 2.88 16.38 22.12
N TYR A 113 4.07 16.42 22.71
CA TYR A 113 5.33 16.02 22.09
C TYR A 113 5.32 14.55 21.62
N TYR A 114 5.04 13.64 22.53
CA TYR A 114 4.98 12.19 22.21
C TYR A 114 3.85 11.86 21.25
N TYR A 115 2.72 12.55 21.37
CA TYR A 115 1.62 12.38 20.45
C TYR A 115 1.99 12.70 19.00
N HIS A 116 2.70 13.80 18.73
CA HIS A 116 3.15 14.17 17.39
C HIS A 116 4.16 13.15 16.83
N ILE A 117 5.08 12.65 17.67
CA ILE A 117 6.04 11.61 17.26
C ILE A 117 5.30 10.32 16.86
N VAL A 118 4.42 9.82 17.70
CA VAL A 118 3.65 8.58 17.43
C VAL A 118 2.80 8.74 16.17
N LEU A 119 2.15 9.89 16.01
CA LEU A 119 1.34 10.19 14.84
C LEU A 119 2.19 10.20 13.55
N SER A 120 3.40 10.77 13.60
CA SER A 120 4.33 10.79 12.46
C SER A 120 4.79 9.40 12.08
N ILE A 121 5.22 8.60 13.05
CA ILE A 121 5.67 7.21 12.83
C ILE A 121 4.51 6.36 12.28
N ALA A 122 3.34 6.44 12.91
CA ALA A 122 2.17 5.70 12.48
C ALA A 122 1.75 6.06 11.05
N SER A 123 1.80 7.33 10.69
CA SER A 123 1.41 7.80 9.36
C SER A 123 2.36 7.29 8.27
N VAL A 124 3.68 7.41 8.45
CA VAL A 124 4.64 6.91 7.46
C VAL A 124 4.59 5.40 7.36
N THR A 125 4.40 4.70 8.48
CA THR A 125 4.25 3.24 8.51
C THR A 125 3.00 2.81 7.75
N CYS A 126 1.85 3.44 7.99
CA CYS A 126 0.61 3.16 7.24
C CYS A 126 0.77 3.42 5.74
N SER A 127 1.43 4.52 5.36
CA SER A 127 1.70 4.85 3.95
C SER A 127 2.60 3.80 3.31
N TRP A 128 3.65 3.36 3.98
CA TRP A 128 4.57 2.33 3.52
C TRP A 128 3.83 1.00 3.27
N PHE A 129 3.08 0.52 4.26
CA PHE A 129 2.26 -0.69 4.11
C PHE A 129 1.25 -0.58 2.98
N LEU A 130 0.58 0.56 2.85
CA LEU A 130 -0.44 0.77 1.84
C LEU A 130 0.15 0.76 0.43
N ILE A 131 1.29 1.42 0.21
CA ILE A 131 1.99 1.43 -1.09
C ILE A 131 2.34 0.00 -1.51
N HIS A 132 3.03 -0.77 -0.67
CA HIS A 132 3.43 -2.12 -1.04
C HIS A 132 2.22 -3.05 -1.23
N THR A 133 1.15 -2.83 -0.48
CA THR A 133 -0.11 -3.56 -0.66
C THR A 133 -0.74 -3.26 -2.02
N ILE A 134 -0.86 -2.01 -2.43
CA ILE A 134 -1.45 -1.67 -3.74
C ILE A 134 -0.58 -2.13 -4.92
N PHE A 135 0.76 -2.12 -4.77
CA PHE A 135 1.66 -2.68 -5.77
C PHE A 135 1.50 -4.20 -5.89
N ALA A 136 1.31 -4.95 -4.79
CA ALA A 136 1.00 -6.38 -4.84
C ALA A 136 -0.25 -6.67 -5.69
N PHE A 137 -1.34 -5.92 -5.49
CA PHE A 137 -2.54 -6.03 -6.32
C PHE A 137 -2.29 -5.65 -7.78
N ARG A 138 -1.44 -4.64 -8.02
CA ARG A 138 -1.08 -4.23 -9.38
C ARG A 138 -0.26 -5.29 -10.10
N TYR A 139 0.70 -5.92 -9.43
CA TYR A 139 1.46 -7.05 -9.98
C TYR A 139 0.54 -8.23 -10.30
N ALA A 140 -0.35 -8.62 -9.38
CA ALA A 140 -1.32 -9.67 -9.62
C ALA A 140 -2.22 -9.37 -10.84
N HIS A 141 -2.68 -8.12 -10.96
CA HIS A 141 -3.49 -7.70 -12.10
C HIS A 141 -2.73 -7.83 -13.42
N LEU A 142 -1.50 -7.32 -13.52
CA LEU A 142 -0.68 -7.43 -14.73
C LEU A 142 -0.36 -8.87 -15.06
N TYR A 143 0.01 -9.68 -14.06
CA TYR A 143 0.33 -11.10 -14.23
C TYR A 143 -0.82 -11.88 -14.86
N TYR A 144 -2.06 -11.64 -14.42
CA TYR A 144 -3.21 -12.39 -14.89
C TYR A 144 -3.92 -11.78 -16.10
N THR A 145 -3.69 -10.52 -16.42
CA THR A 145 -4.29 -9.85 -17.60
C THR A 145 -3.55 -10.19 -18.89
N CYS A 146 -2.24 -10.39 -18.86
CA CYS A 146 -1.42 -10.73 -20.04
C CYS A 146 -1.77 -12.07 -20.71
N LYS A 147 -2.67 -12.87 -20.14
CA LYS A 147 -2.94 -14.24 -20.63
C LYS A 147 -3.84 -14.38 -21.86
N GLU A 148 -4.52 -13.34 -22.32
CA GLU A 148 -5.56 -13.49 -23.38
C GLU A 148 -5.33 -12.70 -24.68
N GLU A 149 -4.67 -11.56 -24.67
CA GLU A 149 -4.58 -10.71 -25.88
C GLU A 149 -3.40 -11.04 -26.80
N GLU A 150 -2.42 -11.81 -26.33
CA GLU A 150 -1.20 -12.15 -27.07
C GLU A 150 -0.97 -13.67 -27.21
N ALA A 151 -2.05 -14.41 -27.49
CA ALA A 151 -1.95 -15.85 -27.80
C ALA A 151 -1.13 -16.14 -29.08
N ILE A 152 -0.67 -15.13 -29.80
CA ILE A 152 0.17 -15.24 -31.00
C ILE A 152 1.66 -15.22 -30.62
N ASP A 153 2.06 -14.60 -29.48
CA ASP A 153 3.45 -14.56 -29.03
C ASP A 153 3.60 -15.25 -27.68
N LYS A 154 4.37 -16.35 -27.65
CA LYS A 154 4.59 -17.21 -26.46
C LYS A 154 5.30 -16.50 -25.29
N GLU A 155 5.61 -15.23 -25.37
CA GLU A 155 6.41 -14.48 -24.39
C GLU A 155 5.63 -13.81 -23.25
N CYS A 156 4.30 -13.78 -23.33
CA CYS A 156 3.46 -13.06 -22.33
C CYS A 156 2.84 -13.94 -21.23
N ARG A 157 3.49 -15.01 -20.83
CA ARG A 157 3.02 -15.82 -19.68
C ARG A 157 3.49 -15.23 -18.37
N GLY A 158 2.59 -14.48 -17.70
CA GLY A 158 2.78 -14.10 -16.31
C GLY A 158 3.70 -12.91 -16.06
N GLY A 159 4.90 -12.90 -16.60
CA GLY A 159 5.89 -11.83 -16.42
C GLY A 159 6.61 -11.80 -15.06
N LEU A 160 6.24 -12.71 -14.15
CA LEU A 160 6.95 -13.09 -12.93
C LEU A 160 7.03 -14.61 -12.87
N GLU A 161 8.18 -15.14 -12.52
CA GLU A 161 8.41 -16.57 -12.32
C GLU A 161 8.63 -16.84 -10.84
N PHE A 162 7.61 -17.46 -10.21
CA PHE A 162 7.67 -17.91 -8.82
C PHE A 162 8.20 -19.33 -8.75
N PRO A 163 9.18 -19.65 -7.89
CA PRO A 163 9.70 -21.00 -7.73
C PRO A 163 8.58 -21.98 -7.36
N ASN A 164 8.48 -23.06 -8.12
CA ASN A 164 7.55 -24.18 -7.87
C ASN A 164 6.05 -23.85 -7.89
N ASP A 165 5.64 -22.61 -8.24
CA ASP A 165 4.24 -22.23 -8.27
C ASP A 165 3.77 -21.83 -9.68
N LYS A 166 2.73 -22.54 -10.18
CA LYS A 166 2.11 -22.30 -11.49
C LYS A 166 0.91 -21.36 -11.42
N THR A 167 0.39 -21.11 -10.21
CA THR A 167 -0.82 -20.30 -9.98
C THR A 167 -0.68 -19.48 -8.72
N PRO A 168 0.21 -18.45 -8.74
CA PRO A 168 0.50 -17.63 -7.56
C PRO A 168 -0.77 -16.97 -7.01
N ASP A 169 -0.85 -16.87 -5.69
CA ASP A 169 -1.93 -16.16 -5.01
C ASP A 169 -1.53 -14.71 -4.64
N TYR A 170 -2.40 -13.99 -3.94
CA TYR A 170 -2.08 -12.61 -3.55
C TYR A 170 -0.92 -12.51 -2.55
N LEU A 171 -0.66 -13.56 -1.76
CA LEU A 171 0.45 -13.56 -0.82
C LEU A 171 1.80 -13.70 -1.53
N ASP A 172 1.85 -14.43 -2.66
CA ASP A 172 3.06 -14.51 -3.51
C ASP A 172 3.38 -13.13 -4.11
N PHE A 173 2.35 -12.42 -4.58
CA PHE A 173 2.54 -11.04 -5.05
C PHE A 173 2.87 -10.07 -3.91
N ALA A 174 2.33 -10.28 -2.71
CA ALA A 174 2.72 -9.51 -1.54
C ALA A 174 4.17 -9.78 -1.17
N TYR A 175 4.61 -11.05 -1.14
CA TYR A 175 6.00 -11.42 -0.94
C TYR A 175 6.94 -10.68 -1.89
N PHE A 176 6.64 -10.69 -3.18
CA PHE A 176 7.42 -9.95 -4.18
C PHE A 176 7.42 -8.44 -3.92
N SER A 177 6.25 -7.85 -3.67
CA SER A 177 6.09 -6.41 -3.46
C SER A 177 6.76 -5.91 -2.18
N PHE A 178 6.55 -6.60 -1.07
CA PHE A 178 7.16 -6.23 0.22
C PHE A 178 8.66 -6.53 0.24
N GLY A 179 9.11 -7.60 -0.45
CA GLY A 179 10.53 -7.87 -0.66
C GLY A 179 11.23 -6.68 -1.33
N LEU A 180 10.66 -6.17 -2.43
CA LEU A 180 11.16 -4.95 -3.08
C LEU A 180 11.13 -3.73 -2.14
N GLY A 181 10.08 -3.61 -1.32
CA GLY A 181 9.93 -2.52 -0.36
C GLY A 181 11.00 -2.50 0.71
N MET A 182 11.41 -3.67 1.21
CA MET A 182 12.39 -3.82 2.28
C MET A 182 13.85 -3.83 1.79
N THR A 183 14.11 -4.53 0.68
CA THR A 183 15.48 -4.87 0.24
C THR A 183 15.83 -4.35 -1.15
N PHE A 184 14.89 -3.76 -1.88
CA PHE A 184 15.00 -3.31 -3.28
C PHE A 184 15.23 -4.44 -4.30
N GLN A 185 15.30 -5.69 -3.86
CA GLN A 185 15.52 -6.86 -4.70
C GLN A 185 14.80 -8.09 -4.12
N VAL A 186 14.29 -8.95 -5.01
CA VAL A 186 13.79 -10.29 -4.69
C VAL A 186 14.56 -11.25 -5.56
N SER A 187 15.36 -12.10 -4.94
CA SER A 187 16.36 -12.93 -5.64
C SER A 187 15.78 -14.18 -6.29
N ASP A 188 14.66 -14.68 -5.79
CA ASP A 188 14.03 -15.94 -6.17
C ASP A 188 12.81 -15.77 -7.11
N VAL A 189 12.35 -14.55 -7.33
CA VAL A 189 11.27 -14.24 -8.29
C VAL A 189 11.83 -13.48 -9.48
N GLN A 190 11.88 -14.13 -10.65
CA GLN A 190 12.43 -13.52 -11.86
C GLN A 190 11.38 -12.66 -12.59
N VAL A 191 11.81 -11.48 -13.08
CA VAL A 191 10.97 -10.58 -13.87
C VAL A 191 11.25 -10.80 -15.35
N THR A 192 10.32 -11.44 -16.06
CA THR A 192 10.46 -11.81 -17.47
C THR A 192 9.72 -10.86 -18.42
N SER A 193 8.75 -10.08 -17.92
CA SER A 193 8.01 -9.08 -18.74
C SER A 193 8.61 -7.68 -18.68
N GLY A 194 8.72 -7.01 -19.84
CA GLY A 194 9.16 -5.62 -19.93
C GLY A 194 8.24 -4.63 -19.21
N ILE A 195 6.93 -4.89 -19.21
CA ILE A 195 5.94 -4.04 -18.53
C ILE A 195 6.12 -4.13 -17.00
N ILE A 196 6.24 -5.36 -16.48
CA ILE A 196 6.46 -5.58 -15.05
C ILE A 196 7.81 -5.03 -14.63
N ARG A 197 8.86 -5.16 -15.46
CA ARG A 197 10.18 -4.59 -15.18
C ARG A 197 10.16 -3.07 -14.99
N ARG A 198 9.42 -2.34 -15.85
CA ARG A 198 9.22 -0.89 -15.70
C ARG A 198 8.46 -0.54 -14.42
N LEU A 199 7.43 -1.31 -14.10
CA LEU A 199 6.68 -1.13 -12.85
C LEU A 199 7.55 -1.42 -11.63
N THR A 200 8.39 -2.46 -11.68
CA THR A 200 9.34 -2.82 -10.62
C THR A 200 10.36 -1.71 -10.39
N LEU A 201 10.90 -1.11 -11.48
CA LEU A 201 11.80 0.05 -11.36
C LEU A 201 11.11 1.22 -10.66
N LEU A 202 9.89 1.58 -11.08
CA LEU A 202 9.12 2.64 -10.44
C LEU A 202 8.87 2.33 -8.95
N HIS A 203 8.48 1.09 -8.64
CA HIS A 203 8.24 0.65 -7.27
C HIS A 203 9.49 0.76 -6.39
N SER A 204 10.64 0.31 -6.89
CA SER A 204 11.92 0.38 -6.17
C SER A 204 12.35 1.84 -5.90
N LEU A 205 12.13 2.75 -6.87
CA LEU A 205 12.40 4.19 -6.66
C LEU A 205 11.49 4.79 -5.58
N ILE A 206 10.22 4.44 -5.58
CA ILE A 206 9.27 4.88 -4.56
C ILE A 206 9.67 4.30 -3.19
N ALA A 207 9.98 3.00 -3.11
CA ALA A 207 10.45 2.36 -1.89
C ALA A 207 11.70 3.03 -1.33
N PHE A 208 12.66 3.38 -2.19
CA PHE A 208 13.88 4.09 -1.80
C PHE A 208 13.56 5.45 -1.15
N ILE A 209 12.67 6.24 -1.75
CA ILE A 209 12.27 7.55 -1.21
C ILE A 209 11.62 7.37 0.17
N PHE A 210 10.70 6.42 0.32
CA PHE A 210 10.02 6.15 1.59
C PHE A 210 10.98 5.66 2.68
N ASN A 211 11.86 4.72 2.36
CA ASN A 211 12.82 4.17 3.31
C ASN A 211 13.82 5.25 3.76
N THR A 212 14.32 6.07 2.83
CA THR A 212 15.21 7.20 3.13
C THR A 212 14.52 8.22 4.02
N THR A 213 13.27 8.56 3.73
CA THR A 213 12.48 9.50 4.53
C THR A 213 12.22 8.94 5.93
N PHE A 214 11.94 7.63 6.04
CA PHE A 214 11.73 6.96 7.32
C PHE A 214 12.98 7.00 8.20
N VAL A 215 14.14 6.69 7.63
CA VAL A 215 15.43 6.76 8.34
C VAL A 215 15.75 8.20 8.78
N ALA A 216 15.55 9.17 7.87
CA ALA A 216 15.75 10.59 8.20
C ALA A 216 14.83 11.07 9.32
N LEU A 217 13.57 10.61 9.34
CA LEU A 217 12.61 10.90 10.40
C LEU A 217 13.09 10.35 11.76
N ILE A 218 13.52 9.09 11.79
CA ILE A 218 14.02 8.45 13.01
C ILE A 218 15.25 9.19 13.54
N ILE A 219 16.21 9.51 12.67
CA ILE A 219 17.42 10.25 13.05
C ILE A 219 17.04 11.61 13.65
N ASN A 220 16.10 12.33 13.03
CA ASN A 220 15.66 13.63 13.53
C ASN A 220 15.00 13.53 14.93
N ILE A 221 14.15 12.52 15.13
CA ILE A 221 13.53 12.26 16.44
C ILE A 221 14.59 11.95 17.50
N ILE A 222 15.55 11.07 17.20
CA ILE A 222 16.64 10.71 18.13
C ILE A 222 17.50 11.93 18.44
N ALA A 223 17.90 12.71 17.45
CA ALA A 223 18.68 13.93 17.64
C ALA A 223 17.96 14.93 18.56
N GLY A 224 16.66 15.11 18.38
CA GLY A 224 15.84 15.98 19.25
C GLY A 224 15.69 15.47 20.69
N LEU A 225 15.88 14.16 20.94
CA LEU A 225 15.89 13.58 22.29
C LEU A 225 17.25 13.71 23.00
N ILE A 226 18.35 13.73 22.23
CA ILE A 226 19.72 13.79 22.78
C ILE A 226 20.15 15.24 23.09
N GLN A 227 19.63 16.23 22.35
CA GLN A 227 19.97 17.66 22.54
C GLN A 227 19.39 18.27 23.83
N LYS A 228 18.91 17.47 24.74
CA LYS A 228 18.46 17.82 26.09
C LYS A 228 19.48 17.46 27.16
#